data_c4badf88b9a1e87ccf18eaf7f64a650d
#
_entry.id   c4badf88b9a1e87ccf18eaf7f64a650d
#
_cell.length_a   1.000
_cell.length_b   1.000
_cell.length_c   1.000
_cell.angle_alpha   90.00
_cell.angle_beta   90.00
_cell.angle_gamma   90.00
#
_symmetry.space_group_name_H-M   'P 1'
#
loop_
_entity.id
_entity.type
_entity.pdbx_description
1 polymer ?
#
loop_
_entity_poly.entity_id
_entity_poly.type
_entity_poly.pdbx_seq_one_letter_code
_entity_poly.pdbx_strand_id
1 'polypeptide(L)'
;MIVFDTETTGLPLTEHAPLSSQPKIIEIACIKLDFNLKEVERFDALVNPEMPIPKAASAVNNISDEDVKDKPPFAGVYNDLCNFFLGEKTVFAHNCPFDMSMLKFELKRLGYEYQFPYPTEQMCTVELSRPLLQSEDAPRSLRLMDLYHHAFDKKHAKAHRAMADVEALVEYIRWMQKNYLV
;
A
#
# COMPACT_ATOMS: atom_id res chain seq x y z
N MET A 1 5.02 14.07 0.41
CA MET A 1 5.02 12.73 -0.20
C MET A 1 4.13 11.79 0.59
N ILE A 2 3.56 10.78 -0.05
CA ILE A 2 2.69 9.79 0.58
C ILE A 2 3.41 8.43 0.62
N VAL A 3 3.30 7.70 1.72
CA VAL A 3 3.59 6.27 1.81
C VAL A 3 2.26 5.55 1.90
N PHE A 4 2.06 4.51 1.09
CA PHE A 4 0.75 3.94 0.79
C PHE A 4 0.80 2.42 0.71
N ASP A 5 -0.22 1.75 1.23
CA ASP A 5 -0.39 0.29 1.17
C ASP A 5 -1.87 -0.09 1.16
N THR A 6 -2.20 -1.24 0.57
CA THR A 6 -3.56 -1.76 0.49
C THR A 6 -3.65 -3.24 0.80
N GLU A 7 -4.64 -3.63 1.61
CA GLU A 7 -5.08 -5.03 1.70
C GLU A 7 -6.29 -5.26 0.79
N THR A 8 -6.37 -6.46 0.22
CA THR A 8 -7.29 -6.73 -0.87
C THR A 8 -7.95 -8.10 -0.76
N THR A 9 -9.03 -8.32 -1.53
CA THR A 9 -9.69 -9.62 -1.64
C THR A 9 -8.89 -10.65 -2.46
N GLY A 10 -7.74 -10.27 -3.04
CA GLY A 10 -6.89 -11.17 -3.82
C GLY A 10 -5.90 -10.41 -4.71
N LEU A 11 -5.22 -11.15 -5.57
CA LEU A 11 -4.25 -10.58 -6.52
C LEU A 11 -4.94 -10.12 -7.82
N PRO A 12 -4.44 -9.07 -8.49
CA PRO A 12 -4.91 -8.65 -9.80
C PRO A 12 -4.91 -9.81 -10.80
N LEU A 13 -5.98 -9.92 -11.56
CA LEU A 13 -6.05 -10.82 -12.69
C LEU A 13 -5.38 -10.18 -13.92
N THR A 14 -5.35 -10.91 -15.04
CA THR A 14 -4.81 -10.39 -16.29
C THR A 14 -5.52 -9.09 -16.72
N GLU A 15 -4.85 -8.26 -17.51
CA GLU A 15 -5.38 -6.98 -18.03
C GLU A 15 -6.69 -7.15 -18.83
N HIS A 16 -6.91 -8.32 -19.41
CA HIS A 16 -8.13 -8.63 -20.18
C HIS A 16 -9.29 -9.14 -19.32
N ALA A 17 -9.08 -9.38 -18.03
CA ALA A 17 -10.15 -9.83 -17.15
C ALA A 17 -11.17 -8.69 -16.93
N PRO A 18 -12.47 -8.99 -16.91
CA PRO A 18 -13.49 -7.99 -16.64
C PRO A 18 -13.26 -7.28 -15.30
N LEU A 19 -13.56 -5.98 -15.24
CA LEU A 19 -13.42 -5.18 -14.02
C LEU A 19 -14.23 -5.77 -12.84
N SER A 20 -15.36 -6.38 -13.13
CA SER A 20 -16.20 -7.07 -12.14
C SER A 20 -15.53 -8.29 -11.50
N SER A 21 -14.53 -8.89 -12.17
CA SER A 21 -13.77 -10.05 -11.68
C SER A 21 -12.46 -9.65 -10.98
N GLN A 22 -12.02 -8.40 -11.12
CA GLN A 22 -10.82 -7.91 -10.45
C GLN A 22 -11.05 -7.82 -8.93
N PRO A 23 -10.01 -8.07 -8.11
CA PRO A 23 -10.12 -7.97 -6.66
C PRO A 23 -10.51 -6.56 -6.21
N LYS A 24 -10.91 -6.44 -4.95
CA LYS A 24 -11.33 -5.19 -4.32
C LYS A 24 -10.44 -4.86 -3.12
N ILE A 25 -10.31 -3.58 -2.80
CA ILE A 25 -9.63 -3.10 -1.60
C ILE A 25 -10.52 -3.37 -0.38
N ILE A 26 -9.94 -3.86 0.70
CA ILE A 26 -10.59 -4.08 2.01
C ILE A 26 -9.94 -3.30 3.16
N GLU A 27 -8.70 -2.85 2.99
CA GLU A 27 -8.04 -1.90 3.87
C GLU A 27 -7.14 -0.99 3.02
N ILE A 28 -7.05 0.28 3.39
CA ILE A 28 -6.18 1.25 2.75
C ILE A 28 -5.56 2.12 3.81
N ALA A 29 -4.25 2.25 3.77
CA ALA A 29 -3.51 3.08 4.70
C ALA A 29 -2.51 3.99 3.98
N CYS A 30 -2.39 5.21 4.48
CA CYS A 30 -1.44 6.18 3.97
C CYS A 30 -0.83 6.98 5.13
N ILE A 31 0.45 7.30 5.02
CA ILE A 31 1.11 8.31 5.85
C ILE A 31 1.68 9.39 4.93
N LYS A 32 1.34 10.63 5.22
CA LYS A 32 1.91 11.80 4.56
C LYS A 32 3.16 12.25 5.32
N LEU A 33 4.25 12.41 4.61
CA LEU A 33 5.54 12.85 5.15
C LEU A 33 5.93 14.22 4.57
N ASP A 34 6.55 15.06 5.40
CA ASP A 34 7.23 16.26 4.94
C ASP A 34 8.59 15.94 4.27
N PHE A 35 9.34 16.97 3.88
CA PHE A 35 10.65 16.82 3.24
C PHE A 35 11.75 16.26 4.17
N ASN A 36 11.53 16.29 5.50
CA ASN A 36 12.41 15.67 6.49
C ASN A 36 11.98 14.23 6.84
N LEU A 37 11.04 13.64 6.09
CA LEU A 37 10.42 12.36 6.36
C LEU A 37 9.69 12.29 7.73
N LYS A 38 9.26 13.45 8.26
CA LYS A 38 8.43 13.50 9.45
C LYS A 38 6.96 13.32 9.06
N GLU A 39 6.24 12.47 9.79
CA GLU A 39 4.81 12.30 9.61
C GLU A 39 4.06 13.61 9.89
N VAL A 40 3.17 14.01 8.99
CA VAL A 40 2.30 15.18 9.10
C VAL A 40 0.82 14.83 9.12
N GLU A 41 0.44 13.71 8.50
CA GLU A 41 -0.94 13.26 8.42
C GLU A 41 -0.99 11.76 8.18
N ARG A 42 -2.06 11.09 8.64
CA ARG A 42 -2.34 9.69 8.30
C ARG A 42 -3.79 9.48 7.91
N PHE A 43 -3.99 8.51 7.05
CA PHE A 43 -5.28 8.00 6.61
C PHE A 43 -5.29 6.49 6.78
N ASP A 44 -6.33 5.96 7.42
CA ASP A 44 -6.50 4.53 7.66
C ASP A 44 -7.99 4.18 7.58
N ALA A 45 -8.36 3.27 6.68
CA ALA A 45 -9.75 2.90 6.49
C ALA A 45 -9.90 1.42 6.12
N LEU A 46 -10.73 0.70 6.89
CA LEU A 46 -11.33 -0.54 6.42
C LEU A 46 -12.47 -0.24 5.44
N VAL A 47 -12.55 -1.02 4.38
CA VAL A 47 -13.50 -0.84 3.28
C VAL A 47 -14.35 -2.10 3.11
N ASN A 48 -15.67 -1.95 3.05
CA ASN A 48 -16.54 -3.04 2.71
C ASN A 48 -16.46 -3.32 1.19
N PRO A 49 -15.95 -4.49 0.78
CA PRO A 49 -15.85 -4.82 -0.64
C PRO A 49 -17.19 -5.14 -1.30
N GLU A 50 -18.30 -5.18 -0.54
CA GLU A 50 -19.63 -5.58 -1.00
C GLU A 50 -19.65 -6.97 -1.68
N MET A 51 -18.77 -7.85 -1.23
CA MET A 51 -18.63 -9.24 -1.63
C MET A 51 -17.91 -10.03 -0.55
N PRO A 52 -18.10 -11.36 -0.46
CA PRO A 52 -17.35 -12.17 0.49
C PRO A 52 -15.83 -12.09 0.27
N ILE A 53 -15.08 -11.98 1.36
CA ILE A 53 -13.61 -12.02 1.33
C ILE A 53 -13.18 -13.48 1.20
N PRO A 54 -12.40 -13.84 0.16
CA PRO A 54 -11.89 -15.20 0.00
C PRO A 54 -11.03 -15.63 1.20
N LYS A 55 -11.20 -16.87 1.67
CA LYS A 55 -10.44 -17.41 2.80
C LYS A 55 -8.92 -17.29 2.62
N ALA A 56 -8.44 -17.39 1.38
CA ALA A 56 -7.02 -17.24 1.08
C ALA A 56 -6.53 -15.81 1.35
N ALA A 57 -7.34 -14.78 1.08
CA ALA A 57 -7.01 -13.39 1.39
C ALA A 57 -7.06 -13.15 2.91
N SER A 58 -8.14 -13.57 3.59
CA SER A 58 -8.25 -13.46 5.05
C SER A 58 -7.11 -14.18 5.81
N ALA A 59 -6.62 -15.29 5.26
CA ALA A 59 -5.48 -16.01 5.86
C ALA A 59 -4.17 -15.22 5.78
N VAL A 60 -4.04 -14.26 4.86
CA VAL A 60 -2.86 -13.40 4.71
C VAL A 60 -3.01 -12.13 5.55
N ASN A 61 -4.11 -11.38 5.35
CA ASN A 61 -4.28 -10.05 5.95
C ASN A 61 -5.04 -10.03 7.29
N ASN A 62 -5.57 -11.20 7.72
CA ASN A 62 -6.36 -11.34 8.95
C ASN A 62 -7.60 -10.42 8.99
N ILE A 63 -8.18 -10.08 7.83
CA ILE A 63 -9.42 -9.32 7.70
C ILE A 63 -10.52 -10.29 7.27
N SER A 64 -11.62 -10.31 8.01
CA SER A 64 -12.80 -11.14 7.76
C SER A 64 -13.99 -10.30 7.26
N ASP A 65 -15.03 -10.97 6.74
CA ASP A 65 -16.29 -10.31 6.38
C ASP A 65 -16.89 -9.56 7.59
N GLU A 66 -16.73 -10.09 8.80
CA GLU A 66 -17.22 -9.46 10.03
C GLU A 66 -16.54 -8.12 10.32
N ASP A 67 -15.25 -7.99 10.02
CA ASP A 67 -14.49 -6.76 10.27
C ASP A 67 -14.91 -5.61 9.34
N VAL A 68 -15.42 -5.94 8.15
CA VAL A 68 -15.76 -4.95 7.12
C VAL A 68 -17.26 -4.75 6.87
N LYS A 69 -18.14 -5.59 7.44
CA LYS A 69 -19.59 -5.57 7.15
C LYS A 69 -20.25 -4.21 7.41
N ASP A 70 -19.84 -3.53 8.48
CA ASP A 70 -20.37 -2.22 8.90
C ASP A 70 -19.49 -1.04 8.44
N LYS A 71 -18.49 -1.31 7.59
CA LYS A 71 -17.61 -0.27 7.03
C LYS A 71 -18.19 0.30 5.74
N PRO A 72 -17.84 1.54 5.39
CA PRO A 72 -18.28 2.12 4.13
C PRO A 72 -17.71 1.34 2.94
N PRO A 73 -18.40 1.28 1.79
CA PRO A 73 -17.79 0.84 0.54
C PRO A 73 -16.74 1.86 0.08
N PHE A 74 -15.94 1.52 -0.92
CA PHE A 74 -14.86 2.41 -1.42
C PHE A 74 -15.37 3.81 -1.81
N ALA A 75 -16.59 3.91 -2.35
CA ALA A 75 -17.24 5.20 -2.62
C ALA A 75 -17.35 6.10 -1.39
N GLY A 76 -17.53 5.50 -0.20
CA GLY A 76 -17.66 6.25 1.05
C GLY A 76 -16.34 6.83 1.56
N VAL A 77 -15.20 6.26 1.18
CA VAL A 77 -13.87 6.76 1.57
C VAL A 77 -13.18 7.59 0.48
N TYR A 78 -13.76 7.63 -0.73
CA TYR A 78 -13.16 8.24 -1.92
C TYR A 78 -12.80 9.72 -1.71
N ASN A 79 -13.71 10.53 -1.17
CA ASN A 79 -13.49 11.97 -1.03
C ASN A 79 -12.35 12.27 -0.04
N ASP A 80 -12.29 11.56 1.08
CA ASP A 80 -11.24 11.74 2.08
C ASP A 80 -9.88 11.31 1.51
N LEU A 81 -9.86 10.20 0.76
CA LEU A 81 -8.67 9.74 0.06
C LEU A 81 -8.20 10.74 -1.00
N CYS A 82 -9.12 11.31 -1.81
CA CYS A 82 -8.80 12.37 -2.77
C CYS A 82 -8.17 13.59 -2.09
N ASN A 83 -8.77 14.05 -1.00
CA ASN A 83 -8.25 15.18 -0.22
C ASN A 83 -6.86 14.88 0.34
N PHE A 84 -6.64 13.65 0.79
CA PHE A 84 -5.34 13.21 1.29
C PHE A 84 -4.26 13.25 0.21
N PHE A 85 -4.58 12.83 -1.02
CA PHE A 85 -3.64 12.80 -2.16
C PHE A 85 -3.47 14.17 -2.84
N LEU A 86 -4.39 15.11 -2.61
CA LEU A 86 -4.40 16.38 -3.34
C LEU A 86 -3.13 17.21 -3.09
N GLY A 87 -2.45 17.58 -4.19
CA GLY A 87 -1.22 18.38 -4.16
C GLY A 87 0.06 17.59 -3.89
N GLU A 88 -0.03 16.29 -3.58
CA GLU A 88 1.14 15.45 -3.39
C GLU A 88 1.74 15.02 -4.73
N LYS A 89 3.06 15.09 -4.84
CA LYS A 89 3.78 14.79 -6.08
C LYS A 89 4.33 13.37 -6.12
N THR A 90 4.67 12.81 -4.96
CA THR A 90 5.37 11.54 -4.86
C THR A 90 4.59 10.58 -3.98
N VAL A 91 4.41 9.34 -4.44
CA VAL A 91 3.91 8.22 -3.64
C VAL A 91 4.95 7.10 -3.59
N PHE A 92 5.16 6.55 -2.39
CA PHE A 92 5.94 5.34 -2.15
C PHE A 92 5.00 4.19 -1.78
N ALA A 93 5.25 3.02 -2.34
CA ALA A 93 4.63 1.77 -1.91
C ALA A 93 5.61 0.60 -2.05
N HIS A 94 5.35 -0.47 -1.31
CA HIS A 94 6.13 -1.71 -1.44
C HIS A 94 5.48 -2.61 -2.48
N ASN A 95 6.10 -2.75 -3.66
CA ASN A 95 5.47 -3.25 -4.89
C ASN A 95 4.39 -2.29 -5.43
N CYS A 96 4.75 -1.03 -5.55
CA CYS A 96 3.88 0.09 -5.95
C CYS A 96 2.93 -0.20 -7.14
N PRO A 97 3.30 -0.95 -8.19
CA PRO A 97 2.37 -1.30 -9.26
C PRO A 97 1.14 -2.08 -8.79
N PHE A 98 1.26 -2.89 -7.73
CA PHE A 98 0.13 -3.62 -7.15
C PHE A 98 -0.90 -2.65 -6.57
N ASP A 99 -0.51 -1.83 -5.60
CA ASP A 99 -1.41 -0.91 -4.90
C ASP A 99 -2.04 0.11 -5.84
N MET A 100 -1.25 0.63 -6.77
CA MET A 100 -1.74 1.56 -7.79
C MET A 100 -2.74 0.90 -8.74
N SER A 101 -2.58 -0.38 -9.05
CA SER A 101 -3.55 -1.14 -9.86
C SER A 101 -4.86 -1.35 -9.10
N MET A 102 -4.77 -1.70 -7.82
CA MET A 102 -5.94 -1.89 -6.96
C MET A 102 -6.74 -0.58 -6.81
N LEU A 103 -6.04 0.53 -6.56
CA LEU A 103 -6.66 1.85 -6.52
C LEU A 103 -7.36 2.20 -7.86
N LYS A 104 -6.70 1.95 -8.99
CA LYS A 104 -7.29 2.17 -10.32
C LYS A 104 -8.55 1.33 -10.55
N PHE A 105 -8.58 0.07 -10.10
CA PHE A 105 -9.78 -0.75 -10.25
C PHE A 105 -10.97 -0.16 -9.48
N GLU A 106 -10.76 0.30 -8.25
CA GLU A 106 -11.83 0.95 -7.48
C GLU A 106 -12.30 2.24 -8.14
N LEU A 107 -11.38 3.09 -8.58
CA LEU A 107 -11.71 4.34 -9.25
C LEU A 107 -12.43 4.12 -10.59
N LYS A 108 -12.07 3.07 -11.34
CA LYS A 108 -12.80 2.67 -12.56
C LYS A 108 -14.24 2.23 -12.25
N ARG A 109 -14.46 1.48 -11.16
CA ARG A 109 -15.81 1.09 -10.72
C ARG A 109 -16.68 2.29 -10.41
N LEU A 110 -16.10 3.37 -9.88
CA LEU A 110 -16.78 4.64 -9.59
C LEU A 110 -16.90 5.57 -10.81
N GLY A 111 -16.18 5.30 -11.91
CA GLY A 111 -16.08 6.22 -13.03
C GLY A 111 -15.18 7.44 -12.77
N TYR A 112 -14.31 7.39 -11.76
CA TYR A 112 -13.49 8.51 -11.28
C TYR A 112 -11.98 8.34 -11.56
N GLU A 113 -11.60 7.43 -12.44
CA GLU A 113 -10.20 7.15 -12.74
C GLU A 113 -9.40 8.38 -13.16
N TYR A 114 -10.02 9.28 -13.95
CA TYR A 114 -9.35 10.48 -14.47
C TYR A 114 -9.48 11.72 -13.56
N GLN A 115 -10.31 11.66 -12.53
CA GLN A 115 -10.50 12.77 -11.59
C GLN A 115 -9.64 12.62 -10.32
N PHE A 116 -9.08 11.43 -10.07
CA PHE A 116 -8.23 11.21 -8.91
C PHE A 116 -6.90 11.96 -9.04
N PRO A 117 -6.43 12.65 -7.99
CA PRO A 117 -5.18 13.41 -8.03
C PRO A 117 -3.94 12.50 -7.87
N TYR A 118 -3.68 11.66 -8.87
CA TYR A 118 -2.53 10.76 -8.84
C TYR A 118 -1.22 11.53 -8.70
N PRO A 119 -0.32 11.12 -7.77
CA PRO A 119 1.04 11.61 -7.75
C PRO A 119 1.77 11.32 -9.06
N THR A 120 2.56 12.29 -9.52
CA THR A 120 3.32 12.18 -10.79
C THR A 120 4.49 11.22 -10.69
N GLU A 121 5.01 11.01 -9.48
CA GLU A 121 6.15 10.15 -9.19
C GLU A 121 5.68 8.97 -8.34
N GLN A 122 5.84 7.76 -8.88
CA GLN A 122 5.50 6.51 -8.20
C GLN A 122 6.79 5.76 -7.89
N MET A 123 7.15 5.70 -6.62
CA MET A 123 8.40 5.12 -6.12
C MET A 123 8.13 3.73 -5.53
N CYS A 124 8.68 2.71 -6.19
CA CYS A 124 8.56 1.32 -5.74
C CYS A 124 9.77 0.94 -4.89
N THR A 125 9.57 0.68 -3.59
CA THR A 125 10.68 0.32 -2.71
C THR A 125 11.29 -1.05 -3.01
N VAL A 126 10.56 -1.96 -3.67
CA VAL A 126 11.13 -3.20 -4.21
C VAL A 126 12.21 -2.86 -5.24
N GLU A 127 11.91 -1.97 -6.20
CA GLU A 127 12.88 -1.58 -7.24
C GLU A 127 14.07 -0.82 -6.64
N LEU A 128 13.83 0.10 -5.72
CA LEU A 128 14.88 0.85 -5.03
C LEU A 128 15.80 -0.07 -4.20
N SER A 129 15.30 -1.20 -3.72
CA SER A 129 16.06 -2.14 -2.91
C SER A 129 16.80 -3.22 -3.72
N ARG A 130 16.59 -3.31 -5.05
CA ARG A 130 17.25 -4.33 -5.89
C ARG A 130 18.78 -4.34 -5.77
N PRO A 131 19.48 -3.19 -5.68
CA PRO A 131 20.94 -3.19 -5.53
C PRO A 131 21.42 -3.90 -4.27
N LEU A 132 20.61 -3.96 -3.21
CA LEU A 132 20.97 -4.65 -1.95
C LEU A 132 21.20 -6.14 -2.14
N LEU A 133 20.53 -6.79 -3.12
CA LEU A 133 20.73 -8.21 -3.40
C LEU A 133 22.14 -8.56 -3.89
N GLN A 134 22.93 -7.56 -4.27
CA GLN A 134 24.32 -7.72 -4.73
C GLN A 134 25.35 -7.36 -3.64
N SER A 135 24.91 -6.96 -2.45
CA SER A 135 25.78 -6.65 -1.33
C SER A 135 26.26 -7.93 -0.63
N GLU A 136 27.38 -7.85 0.10
CA GLU A 136 27.94 -8.98 0.88
C GLU A 136 26.96 -9.44 1.98
N ASP A 137 26.14 -8.50 2.46
CA ASP A 137 25.14 -8.68 3.52
C ASP A 137 23.71 -8.55 2.96
N ALA A 138 23.46 -9.19 1.82
CA ALA A 138 22.18 -9.11 1.11
C ALA A 138 20.99 -9.57 1.99
N PRO A 139 19.83 -8.89 1.89
CA PRO A 139 18.62 -9.37 2.52
C PRO A 139 18.19 -10.70 1.91
N ARG A 140 17.46 -11.51 2.70
CA ARG A 140 16.95 -12.82 2.26
C ARG A 140 16.08 -12.73 1.01
N SER A 141 15.28 -11.70 0.90
CA SER A 141 14.47 -11.37 -0.28
C SER A 141 14.09 -9.88 -0.26
N LEU A 142 13.37 -9.42 -1.30
CA LEU A 142 12.85 -8.05 -1.37
C LEU A 142 11.44 -7.91 -0.75
N ARG A 143 10.95 -8.87 0.03
CA ARG A 143 9.71 -8.71 0.80
C ARG A 143 9.92 -7.67 1.90
N LEU A 144 8.91 -6.88 2.21
CA LEU A 144 8.99 -5.84 3.23
C LEU A 144 9.54 -6.37 4.56
N MET A 145 9.06 -7.52 5.01
CA MET A 145 9.51 -8.16 6.24
C MET A 145 10.99 -8.55 6.24
N ASP A 146 11.54 -9.00 5.09
CA ASP A 146 12.94 -9.38 4.96
C ASP A 146 13.83 -8.14 4.87
N LEU A 147 13.38 -7.08 4.17
CA LEU A 147 14.05 -5.79 4.13
C LEU A 147 14.05 -5.08 5.48
N TYR A 148 12.93 -5.13 6.19
CA TYR A 148 12.83 -4.57 7.55
C TYR A 148 13.76 -5.31 8.52
N HIS A 149 13.81 -6.64 8.45
CA HIS A 149 14.74 -7.43 9.26
C HIS A 149 16.22 -7.10 8.92
N HIS A 150 16.55 -6.99 7.63
CA HIS A 150 17.89 -6.60 7.19
C HIS A 150 18.29 -5.21 7.73
N ALA A 151 17.37 -4.23 7.68
CA ALA A 151 17.65 -2.86 8.10
C ALA A 151 17.78 -2.70 9.63
N PHE A 152 17.01 -3.47 10.42
CA PHE A 152 16.83 -3.19 11.84
C PHE A 152 17.13 -4.39 12.76
N ASP A 153 17.47 -5.56 12.21
CA ASP A 153 17.60 -6.83 12.95
C ASP A 153 16.38 -7.16 13.82
N LYS A 154 15.18 -6.80 13.32
CA LYS A 154 13.90 -6.97 14.00
C LYS A 154 12.88 -7.62 13.09
N LYS A 155 11.92 -8.37 13.68
CA LYS A 155 10.77 -8.87 12.93
C LYS A 155 9.72 -7.78 12.81
N HIS A 156 9.10 -7.64 11.65
CA HIS A 156 7.88 -6.85 11.46
C HIS A 156 6.71 -7.61 12.10
N ALA A 157 6.26 -7.17 13.29
CA ALA A 157 5.38 -7.94 14.16
C ALA A 157 3.91 -8.00 13.70
N LYS A 158 3.47 -7.05 12.87
CA LYS A 158 2.08 -6.90 12.43
C LYS A 158 1.98 -6.88 10.90
N ALA A 159 2.83 -7.62 10.21
CA ALA A 159 2.78 -7.73 8.76
C ALA A 159 1.36 -8.11 8.27
N HIS A 160 1.00 -7.60 7.09
CA HIS A 160 -0.29 -7.81 6.46
C HIS A 160 -1.47 -7.10 7.16
N ARG A 161 -1.22 -5.91 7.67
CA ARG A 161 -2.21 -4.88 8.00
C ARG A 161 -1.69 -3.58 7.41
N ALA A 162 -2.48 -2.95 6.55
CA ALA A 162 -2.01 -1.86 5.71
C ALA A 162 -1.32 -0.73 6.50
N MET A 163 -1.87 -0.28 7.63
CA MET A 163 -1.21 0.76 8.44
C MET A 163 0.12 0.29 9.05
N ALA A 164 0.20 -0.97 9.50
CA ALA A 164 1.45 -1.50 10.07
C ALA A 164 2.54 -1.65 8.99
N ASP A 165 2.15 -2.04 7.77
CA ASP A 165 3.07 -2.14 6.64
C ASP A 165 3.53 -0.75 6.16
N VAL A 166 2.64 0.25 6.15
CA VAL A 166 3.01 1.66 5.90
C VAL A 166 3.99 2.19 6.96
N GLU A 167 3.74 1.94 8.26
CA GLU A 167 4.66 2.35 9.33
C GLU A 167 6.04 1.72 9.17
N ALA A 168 6.11 0.41 8.91
CA ALA A 168 7.36 -0.29 8.64
C ALA A 168 8.06 0.26 7.38
N LEU A 169 7.29 0.57 6.34
CA LEU A 169 7.81 1.14 5.10
C LEU A 169 8.37 2.55 5.31
N VAL A 170 7.73 3.39 6.13
CA VAL A 170 8.24 4.72 6.53
C VAL A 170 9.59 4.59 7.25
N GLU A 171 9.71 3.66 8.20
CA GLU A 171 10.98 3.42 8.90
C GLU A 171 12.06 2.95 7.92
N TYR A 172 11.70 2.05 7.00
CA TYR A 172 12.61 1.54 5.98
C TYR A 172 13.06 2.63 4.99
N ILE A 173 12.18 3.52 4.55
CA ILE A 173 12.52 4.67 3.68
C ILE A 173 13.50 5.61 4.40
N ARG A 174 13.28 5.90 5.69
CA ARG A 174 14.22 6.69 6.51
C ARG A 174 15.59 6.04 6.60
N TRP A 175 15.62 4.71 6.79
CA TRP A 175 16.86 3.94 6.83
C TRP A 175 17.57 3.97 5.47
N MET A 176 16.86 3.80 4.35
CA MET A 176 17.42 3.90 3.00
C MET A 176 18.01 5.28 2.73
N GLN A 177 17.29 6.36 3.08
CA GLN A 177 17.79 7.73 2.93
C GLN A 177 19.14 7.92 3.67
N LYS A 178 19.21 7.42 4.89
CA LYS A 178 20.43 7.56 5.71
C LYS A 178 21.63 6.77 5.19
N ASN A 179 21.43 5.62 4.56
CA ASN A 179 22.49 4.67 4.24
C ASN A 179 22.84 4.62 2.74
N TYR A 180 21.92 5.00 1.84
CA TYR A 180 22.10 4.80 0.39
C TYR A 180 21.68 6.00 -0.47
N LEU A 181 20.79 6.87 0.00
CA LEU A 181 20.33 8.05 -0.72
C LEU A 181 20.93 9.30 -0.02
N VAL A 182 22.17 9.60 -0.33
CA VAL A 182 22.81 10.88 0.08
C VAL A 182 22.49 11.97 -0.94
#